data_85665bf079cdb105dbc7d2d17d81381f
#
_entry.id   85665bf079cdb105dbc7d2d17d81381f
#
_cell.length_a   1.000
_cell.length_b   1.000
_cell.length_c   1.000
_cell.angle_alpha   90.00
_cell.angle_beta   90.00
_cell.angle_gamma   90.00
#
_symmetry.space_group_name_H-M   'P 1'
#
loop_
_entity.id
_entity.type
_entity.pdbx_description
1 polymer ?
#
loop_
_entity_poly.entity_id
_entity_poly.type
_entity_poly.pdbx_seq_one_letter_code
_entity_poly.pdbx_strand_id
1 'polypeptide(L)'
;MEDIRQLVRASGSVAANWIEADEALSKKDFLMRVKICRKEAKESRLFLRLVDAGSTGATVSARDKLGAEARELTLIFSSIISKVE
;
A
#
# COMPACT_ATOMS: atom_id res chain seq x y z
N MET A 1 3.54 -18.15 -8.78
CA MET A 1 2.52 -17.23 -8.26
C MET A 1 3.15 -15.85 -8.04
N GLU A 2 3.51 -15.26 -9.17
CA GLU A 2 4.21 -13.97 -9.18
C GLU A 2 3.38 -12.87 -8.53
N ASP A 3 2.07 -12.83 -8.80
CA ASP A 3 1.20 -11.78 -8.26
C ASP A 3 1.12 -11.82 -6.73
N ILE A 4 1.12 -13.02 -6.14
CA ILE A 4 1.11 -13.18 -4.69
C ILE A 4 2.43 -12.70 -4.09
N ARG A 5 3.57 -13.04 -4.72
CA ARG A 5 4.88 -12.58 -4.27
C ARG A 5 4.97 -11.06 -4.32
N GLN A 6 4.51 -10.46 -5.41
CA GLN A 6 4.52 -9.01 -5.56
C GLN A 6 3.62 -8.34 -4.54
N LEU A 7 2.45 -8.92 -4.25
CA LEU A 7 1.55 -8.40 -3.23
C LEU A 7 2.21 -8.42 -1.85
N VAL A 8 2.83 -9.54 -1.47
CA VAL A 8 3.52 -9.65 -0.19
C VAL A 8 4.67 -8.64 -0.10
N ARG A 9 5.47 -8.52 -1.16
CA ARG A 9 6.55 -7.55 -1.24
C ARG A 9 6.03 -6.12 -1.08
N ALA A 10 5.01 -5.75 -1.84
CA ALA A 10 4.48 -4.39 -1.83
C ALA A 10 3.89 -4.04 -0.45
N SER A 11 3.14 -4.97 0.14
CA SER A 11 2.55 -4.76 1.47
C SER A 11 3.61 -4.59 2.55
N GLY A 12 4.67 -5.41 2.50
CA GLY A 12 5.79 -5.29 3.43
C GLY A 12 6.54 -3.98 3.25
N SER A 13 6.68 -3.52 2.00
CA SER A 13 7.35 -2.27 1.68
C SER A 13 6.59 -1.06 2.23
N VAL A 14 5.25 -1.08 2.23
CA VAL A 14 4.46 -0.01 2.84
C VAL A 14 4.83 0.14 4.32
N ALA A 15 4.83 -0.97 5.07
CA ALA A 15 5.15 -0.94 6.49
C ALA A 15 6.58 -0.46 6.75
N ALA A 16 7.55 -0.99 5.99
CA ALA A 16 8.95 -0.63 6.15
C ALA A 16 9.18 0.86 5.87
N ASN A 17 8.61 1.39 4.80
CA ASN A 17 8.77 2.80 4.45
C ASN A 17 8.04 3.73 5.41
N TRP A 18 6.93 3.28 5.99
CA TRP A 18 6.25 4.07 7.01
C TRP A 18 7.10 4.21 8.29
N ILE A 19 7.76 3.12 8.70
CA ILE A 19 8.68 3.17 9.84
C ILE A 19 9.82 4.16 9.55
N GLU A 20 10.40 4.12 8.34
CA GLU A 20 11.45 5.05 7.95
C GLU A 20 10.93 6.50 7.92
N ALA A 21 9.69 6.73 7.49
CA ALA A 21 9.08 8.06 7.49
C ALA A 21 8.93 8.57 8.92
N ASP A 22 8.47 7.72 9.84
CA ASP A 22 8.27 8.08 11.24
C ASP A 22 9.59 8.49 11.91
N GLU A 23 10.70 7.93 11.48
CA GLU A 23 12.03 8.21 12.02
C GLU A 23 12.82 9.24 11.18
N ALA A 24 12.21 9.83 10.15
CA ALA A 24 12.89 10.74 9.25
C ALA A 24 13.37 12.01 9.95
N LEU A 25 14.58 12.42 9.65
CA LEU A 25 15.23 13.59 10.26
C LEU A 25 14.94 14.88 9.54
N SER A 26 14.32 14.84 8.37
CA SER A 26 14.00 16.02 7.59
C SER A 26 12.65 15.90 6.92
N LYS A 27 12.05 17.05 6.59
CA LYS A 27 10.81 17.12 5.83
C LYS A 27 10.95 16.44 4.46
N LYS A 28 12.08 16.64 3.80
CA LYS A 28 12.36 16.06 2.49
C LYS A 28 12.37 14.52 2.56
N ASP A 29 13.05 13.96 3.55
CA ASP A 29 13.11 12.52 3.75
C ASP A 29 11.74 11.97 4.10
N PHE A 30 11.00 12.64 4.97
CA PHE A 30 9.65 12.25 5.33
C PHE A 30 8.75 12.16 4.11
N LEU A 31 8.73 13.22 3.28
CA LEU A 31 7.93 13.26 2.06
C LEU A 31 8.32 12.16 1.09
N MET A 32 9.61 11.92 0.92
CA MET A 32 10.09 10.85 0.04
C MET A 32 9.55 9.49 0.49
N ARG A 33 9.64 9.21 1.79
CA ARG A 33 9.18 7.92 2.33
C ARG A 33 7.67 7.77 2.24
N VAL A 34 6.90 8.82 2.52
CA VAL A 34 5.44 8.76 2.41
C VAL A 34 5.01 8.59 0.95
N LYS A 35 5.70 9.22 0.00
CA LYS A 35 5.42 9.02 -1.42
C LYS A 35 5.69 7.58 -1.85
N ILE A 36 6.72 6.94 -1.31
CA ILE A 36 6.98 5.51 -1.55
C ILE A 36 5.85 4.67 -0.94
N CYS A 37 5.42 4.98 0.28
CA CYS A 37 4.28 4.30 0.89
C CYS A 37 3.05 4.36 0.00
N ARG A 38 2.73 5.53 -0.55
CA ARG A 38 1.59 5.70 -1.44
C ARG A 38 1.73 4.85 -2.70
N LYS A 39 2.91 4.86 -3.31
CA LYS A 39 3.19 4.06 -4.50
C LYS A 39 3.00 2.57 -4.21
N GLU A 40 3.56 2.08 -3.11
CA GLU A 40 3.47 0.68 -2.74
C GLU A 40 2.04 0.26 -2.37
N ALA A 41 1.28 1.16 -1.76
CA ALA A 41 -0.14 0.91 -1.48
C ALA A 41 -0.94 0.76 -2.77
N LYS A 42 -0.67 1.58 -3.77
CA LYS A 42 -1.30 1.47 -5.11
C LYS A 42 -0.92 0.16 -5.78
N GLU A 43 0.34 -0.24 -5.69
CA GLU A 43 0.80 -1.51 -6.24
C GLU A 43 0.12 -2.70 -5.54
N SER A 44 -0.01 -2.64 -4.21
CA SER A 44 -0.71 -3.68 -3.46
C SER A 44 -2.15 -3.84 -3.95
N ARG A 45 -2.84 -2.73 -4.20
CA ARG A 45 -4.20 -2.77 -4.73
C ARG A 45 -4.27 -3.40 -6.11
N LEU A 46 -3.30 -3.06 -6.97
CA LEU A 46 -3.22 -3.64 -8.30
C LEU A 46 -2.99 -5.16 -8.22
N PHE A 47 -2.04 -5.60 -7.42
CA PHE A 47 -1.74 -7.03 -7.29
C PHE A 47 -2.90 -7.80 -6.67
N LEU A 48 -3.64 -7.19 -5.75
CA LEU A 48 -4.87 -7.81 -5.22
C LEU A 48 -5.90 -8.07 -6.31
N ARG A 49 -6.02 -7.18 -7.28
CA ARG A 49 -6.93 -7.37 -8.41
C ARG A 49 -6.48 -8.50 -9.33
N LEU A 50 -5.16 -8.70 -9.45
CA LEU A 50 -4.59 -9.70 -10.33
C LEU A 50 -4.54 -11.10 -9.70
N VAL A 51 -4.62 -11.19 -8.38
CA VAL A 51 -4.60 -12.47 -7.68
C VAL A 51 -5.89 -13.23 -7.97
N ASP A 52 -5.73 -14.48 -8.41
CA ASP A 52 -6.86 -15.38 -8.58
C ASP A 52 -7.28 -15.89 -7.20
N ALA A 53 -8.41 -15.37 -6.73
CA ALA A 53 -8.94 -15.71 -5.40
C ALA A 53 -9.77 -17.00 -5.41
N GLY A 54 -9.86 -17.68 -6.55
CA GLY A 54 -10.70 -18.85 -6.71
C GLY A 54 -12.17 -18.46 -6.83
N SER A 55 -13.06 -19.45 -6.73
CA SER A 55 -14.49 -19.26 -6.96
C SER A 55 -15.31 -19.14 -5.69
N THR A 56 -14.70 -19.12 -4.50
CA THR A 56 -15.45 -19.01 -3.25
C THR A 56 -15.76 -17.55 -2.94
N GLY A 57 -17.00 -17.27 -2.50
CA GLY A 57 -17.40 -15.91 -2.12
C GLY A 57 -16.58 -15.36 -0.96
N ALA A 58 -16.12 -16.22 -0.06
CA ALA A 58 -15.32 -15.79 1.08
C ALA A 58 -13.96 -15.21 0.65
N THR A 59 -13.26 -15.86 -0.29
CA THR A 59 -11.97 -15.37 -0.78
C THR A 59 -12.12 -14.11 -1.62
N VAL A 60 -13.16 -14.01 -2.43
CA VAL A 60 -13.47 -12.81 -3.20
C VAL A 60 -13.76 -11.65 -2.27
N SER A 61 -14.57 -11.87 -1.23
CA SER A 61 -14.91 -10.85 -0.25
C SER A 61 -13.66 -10.36 0.51
N ALA A 62 -12.77 -11.26 0.92
CA ALA A 62 -11.53 -10.90 1.58
C ALA A 62 -10.63 -10.06 0.67
N ARG A 63 -10.51 -10.44 -0.61
CA ARG A 63 -9.74 -9.69 -1.59
C ARG A 63 -10.29 -8.28 -1.78
N ASP A 64 -11.60 -8.14 -1.89
CA ASP A 64 -12.25 -6.85 -2.07
C ASP A 64 -12.06 -5.94 -0.86
N LYS A 65 -12.15 -6.52 0.34
CA LYS A 65 -11.91 -5.79 1.59
C LYS A 65 -10.48 -5.26 1.66
N LEU A 66 -9.50 -6.10 1.34
CA LEU A 66 -8.09 -5.71 1.34
C LEU A 66 -7.82 -4.64 0.28
N GLY A 67 -8.46 -4.73 -0.88
CA GLY A 67 -8.37 -3.72 -1.93
C GLY A 67 -8.90 -2.37 -1.47
N ALA A 68 -10.03 -2.37 -0.75
CA ALA A 68 -10.60 -1.16 -0.18
C ALA A 68 -9.68 -0.54 0.87
N GLU A 69 -9.07 -1.35 1.72
CA GLU A 69 -8.11 -0.89 2.72
C GLU A 69 -6.86 -0.28 2.06
N ALA A 70 -6.34 -0.89 1.00
CA ALA A 70 -5.21 -0.35 0.26
C ALA A 70 -5.56 1.00 -0.39
N ARG A 71 -6.78 1.15 -0.88
CA ARG A 71 -7.25 2.42 -1.42
C ARG A 71 -7.34 3.50 -0.33
N GLU A 72 -7.85 3.15 0.83
CA GLU A 72 -7.90 4.07 1.97
C GLU A 72 -6.51 4.54 2.37
N LEU A 73 -5.54 3.63 2.45
CA LEU A 73 -4.16 3.99 2.75
C LEU A 73 -3.59 4.95 1.71
N THR A 74 -3.87 4.72 0.44
CA THR A 74 -3.44 5.61 -0.64
C THR A 74 -3.97 7.02 -0.43
N LEU A 75 -5.24 7.15 -0.04
CA LEU A 75 -5.88 8.44 0.21
C LEU A 75 -5.28 9.12 1.46
N ILE A 76 -5.01 8.35 2.50
CA ILE A 76 -4.36 8.86 3.71
C ILE A 76 -2.98 9.41 3.40
N PHE A 77 -2.16 8.65 2.67
CA PHE A 77 -0.82 9.10 2.30
C PHE A 77 -0.87 10.35 1.40
N SER A 78 -1.81 10.40 0.47
CA SER A 78 -2.02 11.59 -0.37
C SER A 78 -2.37 12.81 0.46
N SER A 79 -3.23 12.65 1.46
CA SER A 79 -3.61 13.72 2.39
C SER A 79 -2.41 14.22 3.19
N ILE A 80 -1.59 13.31 3.71
CA ILE A 80 -0.39 13.67 4.46
C ILE A 80 0.57 14.47 3.58
N ILE A 81 0.81 14.00 2.37
CA ILE A 81 1.71 14.68 1.41
C ILE A 81 1.21 16.08 1.13
N SER A 82 -0.08 16.22 0.86
CA SER A 82 -0.70 17.51 0.56
C SER A 82 -0.56 18.52 1.71
N LYS A 83 -0.69 18.05 2.94
CA LYS A 83 -0.59 18.91 4.12
C LYS A 83 0.85 19.35 4.43
N VAL A 84 1.81 18.49 4.09
CA VAL A 84 3.23 18.76 4.41
C VAL A 84 3.91 19.54 3.29
N GLU A 85 3.52 19.31 2.04
CA GLU A 85 4.02 20.09 0.92
C GLU A 85 3.54 21.54 1.00
#